data_04df9183cbc1aaf21eaee2cb6812c361
#
_entry.id   04df9183cbc1aaf21eaee2cb6812c361
#
_cell.length_a   1.000
_cell.length_b   1.000
_cell.length_c   1.000
_cell.angle_alpha   90.00
_cell.angle_beta   90.00
_cell.angle_gamma   90.00
#
_symmetry.space_group_name_H-M   'P 1'
#
loop_
_entity.id
_entity.type
_entity.pdbx_description
1 polymer ?
#
loop_
_entity_poly.entity_id
_entity_poly.type
_entity_poly.pdbx_seq_one_letter_code
_entity_poly.pdbx_strand_id
1 'polypeptide(L)'
;MARVDLKRRGEIGRERRARTRAQLIEAARRLFTTRPFSSVTVEEVTRQAGLSKGAFYSHFRGLDDLWAAVAAELAEAFEDVAGASGRPVADPVGRIAAGCAAFISEAQRDPGWGALIARGAWDFADVACAARERLKANLRLAQKEGRLAPISIEVGFDLVFGVVIQAMRSASEARLSPHDVPDVVLGILRALGLSAEEAEGALERAGATARGASSAPTAI
;
A
#
# COMPACT_ATOMS: atom_id res chain seq x y z
N MET A 1 -3.76 -32.42 -35.58
CA MET A 1 -2.74 -32.42 -34.52
C MET A 1 -1.82 -31.20 -34.53
N ALA A 2 -1.34 -30.68 -35.66
CA ALA A 2 -0.40 -29.52 -35.70
C ALA A 2 -0.90 -28.21 -35.09
N ARG A 3 -2.21 -27.91 -35.18
CA ARG A 3 -2.82 -26.64 -34.68
C ARG A 3 -2.87 -26.55 -33.16
N VAL A 4 -2.98 -27.69 -32.45
CA VAL A 4 -2.98 -27.78 -30.98
C VAL A 4 -1.58 -27.53 -30.42
N ASP A 5 -0.55 -28.02 -31.13
CA ASP A 5 0.86 -27.89 -30.73
C ASP A 5 1.36 -26.43 -30.85
N LEU A 6 0.94 -25.70 -31.89
CA LEU A 6 1.24 -24.27 -32.06
C LEU A 6 0.59 -23.38 -30.98
N LYS A 7 -0.64 -23.68 -30.56
CA LYS A 7 -1.34 -22.96 -29.48
C LYS A 7 -0.62 -23.16 -28.15
N ARG A 8 -0.26 -24.42 -27.84
CA ARG A 8 0.47 -24.78 -26.62
C ARG A 8 1.87 -24.15 -26.56
N ARG A 9 2.59 -24.12 -27.69
CA ARG A 9 3.90 -23.43 -27.78
C ARG A 9 3.76 -21.93 -27.57
N GLY A 10 2.71 -21.31 -28.10
CA GLY A 10 2.42 -19.91 -27.88
C GLY A 10 2.06 -19.58 -26.42
N GLU A 11 1.36 -20.48 -25.74
CA GLU A 11 1.03 -20.36 -24.31
C GLU A 11 2.29 -20.47 -23.43
N ILE A 12 3.13 -21.48 -23.65
CA ILE A 12 4.41 -21.65 -22.95
C ILE A 12 5.32 -20.42 -23.18
N GLY A 13 5.34 -19.88 -24.39
CA GLY A 13 6.13 -18.67 -24.70
C GLY A 13 5.64 -17.43 -23.92
N ARG A 14 4.31 -17.26 -23.81
CA ARG A 14 3.71 -16.16 -23.01
C ARG A 14 3.98 -16.32 -21.53
N GLU A 15 3.81 -17.51 -20.98
CA GLU A 15 4.10 -17.79 -19.58
C GLU A 15 5.56 -17.53 -19.22
N ARG A 16 6.48 -17.98 -20.07
CA ARG A 16 7.92 -17.75 -19.89
C ARG A 16 8.25 -16.26 -19.93
N ARG A 17 7.63 -15.52 -20.84
CA ARG A 17 7.81 -14.07 -20.94
C ARG A 17 7.26 -13.35 -19.71
N ALA A 18 6.06 -13.70 -19.24
CA ALA A 18 5.46 -13.15 -18.04
C ALA A 18 6.34 -13.45 -16.80
N ARG A 19 6.84 -14.67 -16.65
CA ARG A 19 7.73 -15.06 -15.55
C ARG A 19 9.03 -14.25 -15.55
N THR A 20 9.67 -14.05 -16.70
CA THR A 20 10.89 -13.24 -16.81
C THR A 20 10.63 -11.78 -16.45
N ARG A 21 9.48 -11.22 -16.87
CA ARG A 21 9.09 -9.86 -16.49
C ARG A 21 8.88 -9.74 -14.99
N ALA A 22 8.19 -10.68 -14.37
CA ALA A 22 7.97 -10.70 -12.92
C ALA A 22 9.29 -10.82 -12.13
N GLN A 23 10.26 -11.62 -12.61
CA GLN A 23 11.57 -11.72 -11.99
C GLN A 23 12.34 -10.39 -12.00
N LEU A 24 12.25 -9.62 -13.09
CA LEU A 24 12.88 -8.30 -13.18
C LEU A 24 12.21 -7.29 -12.23
N ILE A 25 10.88 -7.29 -12.14
CA ILE A 25 10.13 -6.42 -11.22
C ILE A 25 10.49 -6.76 -9.76
N GLU A 26 10.50 -8.04 -9.39
CA GLU A 26 10.84 -8.47 -8.04
C GLU A 26 12.29 -8.12 -7.66
N ALA A 27 13.24 -8.28 -8.60
CA ALA A 27 14.63 -7.87 -8.40
C ALA A 27 14.73 -6.35 -8.16
N ALA A 28 14.00 -5.55 -8.93
CA ALA A 28 13.92 -4.11 -8.77
C ALA A 28 13.30 -3.72 -7.41
N ARG A 29 12.19 -4.35 -7.02
CA ARG A 29 11.55 -4.13 -5.71
C ARG A 29 12.55 -4.30 -4.56
N ARG A 30 13.34 -5.40 -4.56
CA ARG A 30 14.36 -5.65 -3.53
C ARG A 30 15.44 -4.57 -3.48
N LEU A 31 15.90 -4.08 -4.63
CA LEU A 31 16.88 -3.00 -4.67
C LEU A 31 16.30 -1.68 -4.15
N PHE A 32 15.07 -1.36 -4.52
CA PHE A 32 14.41 -0.11 -4.14
C PHE A 32 14.00 -0.06 -2.66
N THR A 33 13.87 -1.21 -1.97
CA THR A 33 13.65 -1.19 -0.50
C THR A 33 14.81 -0.59 0.26
N THR A 34 16.03 -0.71 -0.26
CA THR A 34 17.24 -0.30 0.43
C THR A 34 17.91 0.95 -0.15
N ARG A 35 17.62 1.29 -1.42
CA ARG A 35 18.30 2.34 -2.17
C ARG A 35 17.32 3.23 -2.94
N PRO A 36 17.66 4.54 -3.15
CA PRO A 36 16.88 5.42 -4.04
C PRO A 36 16.86 4.86 -5.47
N PHE A 37 15.75 5.06 -6.17
CA PHE A 37 15.58 4.65 -7.58
C PHE A 37 16.73 5.15 -8.47
N SER A 38 17.10 6.43 -8.33
CA SER A 38 18.17 7.09 -9.11
C SER A 38 19.56 6.46 -8.96
N SER A 39 19.77 5.62 -7.94
CA SER A 39 21.06 4.97 -7.67
C SER A 39 21.14 3.53 -8.18
N VAL A 40 20.06 2.98 -8.73
CA VAL A 40 19.99 1.60 -9.24
C VAL A 40 20.31 1.58 -10.72
N THR A 41 21.00 0.54 -11.19
CA THR A 41 21.40 0.36 -12.58
C THR A 41 20.76 -0.89 -13.20
N VAL A 42 20.68 -0.95 -14.54
CA VAL A 42 20.18 -2.14 -15.26
C VAL A 42 21.04 -3.37 -14.94
N GLU A 43 22.35 -3.17 -14.79
CA GLU A 43 23.30 -4.21 -14.42
C GLU A 43 22.98 -4.85 -13.08
N GLU A 44 22.64 -4.03 -12.10
CA GLU A 44 22.28 -4.50 -10.75
C GLU A 44 20.97 -5.25 -10.76
N VAL A 45 19.94 -4.73 -11.46
CA VAL A 45 18.65 -5.41 -11.60
C VAL A 45 18.81 -6.77 -12.28
N THR A 46 19.53 -6.82 -13.39
CA THR A 46 19.73 -8.08 -14.13
C THR A 46 20.56 -9.10 -13.35
N ARG A 47 21.59 -8.65 -12.63
CA ARG A 47 22.37 -9.49 -11.71
C ARG A 47 21.52 -10.04 -10.59
N GLN A 48 20.69 -9.19 -9.96
CA GLN A 48 19.77 -9.58 -8.88
C GLN A 48 18.70 -10.58 -9.37
N ALA A 49 18.24 -10.42 -10.61
CA ALA A 49 17.27 -11.31 -11.23
C ALA A 49 17.88 -12.62 -11.79
N GLY A 50 19.21 -12.72 -11.89
CA GLY A 50 19.88 -13.83 -12.57
C GLY A 50 19.65 -13.86 -14.09
N LEU A 51 19.48 -12.68 -14.71
CA LEU A 51 19.12 -12.51 -16.11
C LEU A 51 20.18 -11.70 -16.89
N SER A 52 20.14 -11.80 -18.21
CA SER A 52 21.01 -10.99 -19.08
C SER A 52 20.42 -9.60 -19.34
N LYS A 53 21.26 -8.61 -19.72
CA LYS A 53 20.80 -7.31 -20.20
C LYS A 53 19.87 -7.43 -21.42
N GLY A 54 20.13 -8.38 -22.32
CA GLY A 54 19.24 -8.65 -23.46
C GLY A 54 17.84 -9.09 -23.02
N ALA A 55 17.74 -9.90 -21.95
CA ALA A 55 16.45 -10.25 -21.35
C ALA A 55 15.74 -9.02 -20.76
N PHE A 56 16.46 -8.12 -20.11
CA PHE A 56 15.91 -6.85 -19.62
C PHE A 56 15.31 -6.02 -20.76
N TYR A 57 16.08 -5.72 -21.79
CA TYR A 57 15.64 -4.87 -22.89
C TYR A 57 14.55 -5.51 -23.78
N SER A 58 14.31 -6.82 -23.66
CA SER A 58 13.16 -7.47 -24.29
C SER A 58 11.83 -7.19 -23.55
N HIS A 59 11.88 -6.65 -22.34
CA HIS A 59 10.71 -6.37 -21.47
C HIS A 59 10.54 -4.90 -21.12
N PHE A 60 11.63 -4.16 -20.97
CA PHE A 60 11.64 -2.76 -20.52
C PHE A 60 12.58 -1.94 -21.39
N ARG A 61 12.16 -0.73 -21.76
CA ARG A 61 12.96 0.22 -22.54
C ARG A 61 14.11 0.83 -21.74
N GLY A 62 13.96 0.86 -20.40
CA GLY A 62 14.92 1.42 -19.46
C GLY A 62 14.42 1.27 -18.03
N LEU A 63 15.15 1.86 -17.10
CA LEU A 63 14.80 1.81 -15.67
C LEU A 63 13.48 2.55 -15.37
N ASP A 64 13.18 3.65 -16.07
CA ASP A 64 11.93 4.38 -15.89
C ASP A 64 10.70 3.52 -16.22
N ASP A 65 10.81 2.71 -17.28
CA ASP A 65 9.75 1.79 -17.70
C ASP A 65 9.57 0.63 -16.69
N LEU A 66 10.66 0.09 -16.16
CA LEU A 66 10.66 -0.88 -15.07
C LEU A 66 10.07 -0.26 -13.78
N TRP A 67 10.47 0.97 -13.46
CA TRP A 67 9.99 1.68 -12.30
C TRP A 67 8.49 1.94 -12.37
N ALA A 68 7.98 2.40 -13.54
CA ALA A 68 6.54 2.56 -13.74
C ALA A 68 5.76 1.24 -13.51
N ALA A 69 6.35 0.10 -13.90
CA ALA A 69 5.74 -1.20 -13.65
C ALA A 69 5.73 -1.59 -12.16
N VAL A 70 6.82 -1.32 -11.42
CA VAL A 70 6.88 -1.51 -9.97
C VAL A 70 5.86 -0.60 -9.27
N ALA A 71 5.79 0.66 -9.67
CA ALA A 71 4.86 1.64 -9.12
C ALA A 71 3.40 1.23 -9.33
N ALA A 72 3.06 0.69 -10.51
CA ALA A 72 1.72 0.20 -10.81
C ALA A 72 1.31 -0.98 -9.90
N GLU A 73 2.20 -1.95 -9.67
CA GLU A 73 1.93 -3.06 -8.75
C GLU A 73 1.78 -2.59 -7.29
N LEU A 74 2.60 -1.61 -6.87
CA LEU A 74 2.49 -1.01 -5.53
C LEU A 74 1.19 -0.23 -5.37
N ALA A 75 0.75 0.50 -6.42
CA ALA A 75 -0.51 1.22 -6.42
C ALA A 75 -1.71 0.27 -6.28
N GLU A 76 -1.71 -0.83 -7.02
CA GLU A 76 -2.75 -1.86 -6.95
C GLU A 76 -2.83 -2.44 -5.53
N ALA A 77 -1.70 -2.88 -4.95
CA ALA A 77 -1.65 -3.40 -3.60
C ALA A 77 -2.08 -2.34 -2.55
N PHE A 78 -1.71 -1.07 -2.74
CA PHE A 78 -2.13 0.03 -1.88
C PHE A 78 -3.65 0.25 -1.95
N GLU A 79 -4.23 0.23 -3.16
CA GLU A 79 -5.67 0.37 -3.37
C GLU A 79 -6.46 -0.81 -2.78
N ASP A 80 -5.92 -2.03 -2.83
CA ASP A 80 -6.52 -3.22 -2.22
C ASP A 80 -6.62 -3.06 -0.69
N VAL A 81 -5.52 -2.64 -0.03
CA VAL A 81 -5.51 -2.38 1.42
C VAL A 81 -6.53 -1.28 1.77
N ALA A 82 -6.51 -0.16 1.03
CA ALA A 82 -7.42 0.96 1.26
C ALA A 82 -8.88 0.58 0.98
N GLY A 83 -9.14 -0.23 -0.04
CA GLY A 83 -10.48 -0.67 -0.42
C GLY A 83 -11.08 -1.67 0.55
N ALA A 84 -10.26 -2.57 1.10
CA ALA A 84 -10.71 -3.61 2.02
C ALA A 84 -10.97 -3.05 3.44
N SER A 85 -10.11 -2.13 3.91
CA SER A 85 -10.08 -1.69 5.31
C SER A 85 -11.32 -0.94 5.79
N GLY A 86 -11.97 -0.16 4.93
CA GLY A 86 -13.07 0.72 5.32
C GLY A 86 -14.48 0.28 4.94
N ARG A 87 -14.62 -0.75 4.10
CA ARG A 87 -15.93 -1.17 3.55
C ARG A 87 -16.99 -1.53 4.60
N PRO A 88 -16.66 -2.29 5.65
CA PRO A 88 -17.66 -2.70 6.64
C PRO A 88 -17.97 -1.62 7.68
N VAL A 89 -17.25 -0.51 7.75
CA VAL A 89 -17.41 0.53 8.76
C VAL A 89 -18.32 1.65 8.24
N ALA A 90 -19.48 1.86 8.86
CA ALA A 90 -20.44 2.89 8.46
C ALA A 90 -19.96 4.31 8.83
N ASP A 91 -19.32 4.45 9.99
CA ASP A 91 -18.82 5.70 10.56
C ASP A 91 -17.59 6.24 9.83
N PRO A 92 -17.56 7.50 9.37
CA PRO A 92 -16.41 8.07 8.63
C PRO A 92 -15.13 8.10 9.46
N VAL A 93 -15.21 8.38 10.77
CA VAL A 93 -14.04 8.35 11.67
C VAL A 93 -13.53 6.93 11.87
N GLY A 94 -14.44 5.97 12.03
CA GLY A 94 -14.10 4.55 12.08
C GLY A 94 -13.42 4.07 10.80
N ARG A 95 -13.83 4.55 9.62
CA ARG A 95 -13.14 4.24 8.34
C ARG A 95 -11.74 4.82 8.29
N ILE A 96 -11.51 6.02 8.81
CA ILE A 96 -10.16 6.61 8.94
C ILE A 96 -9.31 5.72 9.86
N ALA A 97 -9.82 5.36 11.03
CA ALA A 97 -9.13 4.51 11.99
C ALA A 97 -8.77 3.13 11.38
N ALA A 98 -9.74 2.48 10.73
CA ALA A 98 -9.54 1.18 10.08
C ALA A 98 -8.48 1.25 8.97
N GLY A 99 -8.51 2.32 8.15
CA GLY A 99 -7.52 2.55 7.11
C GLY A 99 -6.11 2.71 7.68
N CYS A 100 -5.93 3.56 8.69
CA CYS A 100 -4.65 3.76 9.35
C CYS A 100 -4.09 2.43 9.91
N ALA A 101 -4.91 1.70 10.67
CA ALA A 101 -4.51 0.42 11.25
C ALA A 101 -4.14 -0.61 10.17
N ALA A 102 -4.92 -0.70 9.08
CA ALA A 102 -4.68 -1.65 8.00
C ALA A 102 -3.34 -1.41 7.29
N PHE A 103 -3.02 -0.16 6.94
CA PHE A 103 -1.74 0.17 6.28
C PHE A 103 -0.54 -0.13 7.17
N ILE A 104 -0.60 0.20 8.46
CA ILE A 104 0.50 -0.06 9.39
C ILE A 104 0.67 -1.57 9.60
N SER A 105 -0.44 -2.30 9.78
CA SER A 105 -0.41 -3.77 9.94
C SER A 105 0.09 -4.48 8.69
N GLU A 106 -0.27 -3.98 7.49
CA GLU A 106 0.24 -4.52 6.24
C GLU A 106 1.76 -4.32 6.11
N ALA A 107 2.27 -3.16 6.52
CA ALA A 107 3.72 -2.89 6.54
C ALA A 107 4.48 -3.77 7.55
N GLN A 108 3.82 -4.27 8.61
CA GLN A 108 4.39 -5.28 9.53
C GLN A 108 4.40 -6.67 8.89
N ARG A 109 3.33 -7.00 8.15
CA ARG A 109 3.17 -8.30 7.47
C ARG A 109 4.10 -8.44 6.27
N ASP A 110 4.23 -7.37 5.47
CA ASP A 110 5.18 -7.26 4.35
C ASP A 110 6.08 -6.02 4.52
N PRO A 111 7.21 -6.17 5.25
CA PRO A 111 8.15 -5.07 5.46
C PRO A 111 8.73 -4.52 4.15
N GLY A 112 8.89 -5.36 3.12
CA GLY A 112 9.36 -4.95 1.80
C GLY A 112 8.39 -3.99 1.12
N TRP A 113 7.11 -4.31 1.12
CA TRP A 113 6.05 -3.45 0.61
C TRP A 113 5.97 -2.15 1.42
N GLY A 114 5.93 -2.24 2.75
CA GLY A 114 5.85 -1.07 3.63
C GLY A 114 7.02 -0.10 3.43
N ALA A 115 8.25 -0.61 3.30
CA ALA A 115 9.44 0.20 3.04
C ALA A 115 9.39 0.90 1.67
N LEU A 116 8.89 0.21 0.63
CA LEU A 116 8.72 0.77 -0.71
C LEU A 116 7.67 1.89 -0.73
N ILE A 117 6.50 1.66 -0.13
CA ILE A 117 5.45 2.68 -0.01
C ILE A 117 5.95 3.88 0.79
N ALA A 118 6.57 3.66 1.95
CA ALA A 118 7.07 4.74 2.79
C ALA A 118 8.17 5.58 2.11
N ARG A 119 9.00 4.96 1.26
CA ARG A 119 10.04 5.64 0.49
C ARG A 119 9.47 6.40 -0.71
N GLY A 120 8.55 5.77 -1.42
CA GLY A 120 7.95 6.32 -2.64
C GLY A 120 6.78 7.26 -2.41
N ALA A 121 6.29 7.40 -1.18
CA ALA A 121 5.07 8.15 -0.87
C ALA A 121 5.09 9.62 -1.34
N TRP A 122 6.29 10.21 -1.41
CA TRP A 122 6.49 11.59 -1.84
C TRP A 122 6.73 11.73 -3.35
N ASP A 123 7.24 10.67 -3.99
CA ASP A 123 7.54 10.64 -5.42
C ASP A 123 6.35 10.16 -6.26
N PHE A 124 5.35 9.52 -5.61
CA PHE A 124 4.20 8.88 -6.26
C PHE A 124 2.88 9.61 -5.98
N ALA A 125 2.80 10.88 -6.29
CA ALA A 125 1.55 11.62 -6.16
C ALA A 125 0.36 10.93 -6.86
N ASP A 126 0.63 10.20 -7.93
CA ASP A 126 -0.39 9.53 -8.77
C ASP A 126 -0.73 8.10 -8.33
N VAL A 127 0.16 7.43 -7.55
CA VAL A 127 0.03 6.01 -7.18
C VAL A 127 -1.12 5.74 -6.20
N ALA A 128 -1.55 6.75 -5.44
CA ALA A 128 -2.57 6.59 -4.40
C ALA A 128 -3.80 7.51 -4.60
N CYS A 129 -4.12 7.90 -5.82
CA CYS A 129 -5.17 8.88 -6.10
C CYS A 129 -6.52 8.50 -5.49
N ALA A 130 -7.00 7.26 -5.68
CA ALA A 130 -8.29 6.85 -5.17
C ALA A 130 -8.32 6.73 -3.64
N ALA A 131 -7.26 6.21 -3.02
CA ALA A 131 -7.15 6.15 -1.56
C ALA A 131 -7.06 7.53 -0.92
N ARG A 132 -6.33 8.46 -1.56
CA ARG A 132 -6.26 9.87 -1.16
C ARG A 132 -7.64 10.51 -1.17
N GLU A 133 -8.38 10.36 -2.25
CA GLU A 133 -9.73 10.94 -2.36
C GLU A 133 -10.71 10.28 -1.38
N ARG A 134 -10.60 8.97 -1.12
CA ARG A 134 -11.38 8.30 -0.07
C ARG A 134 -11.08 8.86 1.32
N LEU A 135 -9.82 9.06 1.67
CA LEU A 135 -9.45 9.66 2.96
C LEU A 135 -10.01 11.09 3.07
N LYS A 136 -9.80 11.93 2.04
CA LYS A 136 -10.35 13.30 2.02
C LYS A 136 -11.88 13.32 2.10
N ALA A 137 -12.56 12.39 1.44
CA ALA A 137 -14.03 12.25 1.52
C ALA A 137 -14.47 11.90 2.95
N ASN A 138 -13.79 10.98 3.62
CA ASN A 138 -14.09 10.64 5.02
C ASN A 138 -13.81 11.81 5.98
N LEU A 139 -12.72 12.57 5.77
CA LEU A 139 -12.42 13.78 6.54
C LEU A 139 -13.50 14.84 6.36
N ARG A 140 -13.94 15.12 5.10
CA ARG A 140 -15.04 16.06 4.82
C ARG A 140 -16.34 15.64 5.49
N LEU A 141 -16.67 14.34 5.44
CA LEU A 141 -17.89 13.84 6.04
C LEU A 141 -17.87 13.96 7.57
N ALA A 142 -16.77 13.52 8.20
CA ALA A 142 -16.59 13.62 9.65
C ALA A 142 -16.60 15.08 10.13
N GLN A 143 -16.02 16.01 9.35
CA GLN A 143 -16.05 17.43 9.66
C GLN A 143 -17.46 18.02 9.53
N LYS A 144 -18.21 17.63 8.50
CA LYS A 144 -19.62 18.03 8.32
C LYS A 144 -20.51 17.54 9.47
N GLU A 145 -20.18 16.40 10.06
CA GLU A 145 -20.85 15.85 11.24
C GLU A 145 -20.40 16.52 12.55
N GLY A 146 -19.50 17.51 12.49
CA GLY A 146 -18.99 18.23 13.66
C GLY A 146 -18.04 17.41 14.54
N ARG A 147 -17.48 16.33 14.01
CA ARG A 147 -16.66 15.36 14.76
C ARG A 147 -15.16 15.63 14.68
N LEU A 148 -14.73 16.52 13.80
CA LEU A 148 -13.32 16.91 13.68
C LEU A 148 -13.15 18.39 14.03
N ALA A 149 -11.95 18.74 14.46
CA ALA A 149 -11.55 20.13 14.60
C ALA A 149 -11.74 20.91 13.29
N PRO A 150 -11.99 22.23 13.35
CA PRO A 150 -12.17 23.08 12.16
C PRO A 150 -10.83 23.37 11.46
N ILE A 151 -10.17 22.31 10.98
CA ILE A 151 -8.92 22.37 10.18
C ILE A 151 -9.25 22.19 8.71
N SER A 152 -8.39 22.68 7.81
CA SER A 152 -8.57 22.41 6.39
C SER A 152 -8.44 20.90 6.09
N ILE A 153 -9.14 20.43 5.06
CA ILE A 153 -9.07 19.01 4.65
C ILE A 153 -7.65 18.62 4.23
N GLU A 154 -6.90 19.55 3.63
CA GLU A 154 -5.51 19.30 3.24
C GLU A 154 -4.63 19.09 4.49
N VAL A 155 -4.76 19.94 5.51
CA VAL A 155 -4.03 19.76 6.78
C VAL A 155 -4.43 18.45 7.46
N GLY A 156 -5.73 18.14 7.51
CA GLY A 156 -6.20 16.86 8.04
C GLY A 156 -5.66 15.66 7.29
N PHE A 157 -5.60 15.76 5.96
CA PHE A 157 -4.97 14.74 5.11
C PHE A 157 -3.47 14.59 5.42
N ASP A 158 -2.72 15.70 5.47
CA ASP A 158 -1.27 15.68 5.72
C ASP A 158 -0.93 15.10 7.11
N LEU A 159 -1.74 15.41 8.12
CA LEU A 159 -1.59 14.82 9.47
C LEU A 159 -1.76 13.30 9.43
N VAL A 160 -2.82 12.80 8.81
CA VAL A 160 -3.08 11.35 8.72
C VAL A 160 -2.00 10.69 7.87
N PHE A 161 -1.77 11.19 6.67
CA PHE A 161 -0.85 10.62 5.69
C PHE A 161 0.59 10.61 6.23
N GLY A 162 1.07 11.73 6.77
CA GLY A 162 2.42 11.85 7.30
C GLY A 162 2.70 10.87 8.44
N VAL A 163 1.76 10.75 9.40
CA VAL A 163 1.91 9.82 10.53
C VAL A 163 1.82 8.37 10.07
N VAL A 164 0.89 8.03 9.18
CA VAL A 164 0.75 6.66 8.65
C VAL A 164 2.00 6.24 7.88
N ILE A 165 2.52 7.08 6.97
CA ILE A 165 3.74 6.78 6.22
C ILE A 165 4.94 6.59 7.16
N GLN A 166 5.09 7.44 8.18
CA GLN A 166 6.17 7.28 9.15
C GLN A 166 5.98 6.01 10.01
N ALA A 167 4.76 5.69 10.40
CA ALA A 167 4.45 4.46 11.14
C ALA A 167 4.71 3.21 10.31
N MET A 168 4.33 3.20 9.01
CA MET A 168 4.65 2.12 8.07
C MET A 168 6.16 1.90 7.95
N ARG A 169 6.94 2.99 7.85
CA ARG A 169 8.40 2.91 7.85
C ARG A 169 8.93 2.29 9.13
N SER A 170 8.46 2.75 10.29
CA SER A 170 8.86 2.22 11.59
C SER A 170 8.48 0.74 11.77
N ALA A 171 7.31 0.36 11.27
CA ALA A 171 6.82 -1.02 11.24
C ALA A 171 7.72 -1.91 10.36
N SER A 172 8.08 -1.44 9.15
CA SER A 172 8.98 -2.15 8.23
C SER A 172 10.40 -2.34 8.78
N GLU A 173 10.84 -1.43 9.63
CA GLU A 173 12.14 -1.50 10.32
C GLU A 173 12.06 -2.23 11.68
N ALA A 174 10.93 -2.87 11.99
CA ALA A 174 10.64 -3.56 13.26
C ALA A 174 10.81 -2.68 14.51
N ARG A 175 10.66 -1.34 14.37
CA ARG A 175 10.69 -0.37 15.48
C ARG A 175 9.30 -0.12 16.08
N LEU A 176 8.25 -0.53 15.37
CA LEU A 176 6.86 -0.45 15.81
C LEU A 176 6.28 -1.86 15.89
N SER A 177 5.84 -2.26 17.08
CA SER A 177 5.22 -3.56 17.32
C SER A 177 3.72 -3.56 16.94
N PRO A 178 3.08 -4.73 16.77
CA PRO A 178 1.63 -4.79 16.59
C PRO A 178 0.82 -4.16 17.72
N HIS A 179 1.35 -4.17 18.95
CA HIS A 179 0.71 -3.56 20.11
C HIS A 179 0.70 -2.03 20.08
N ASP A 180 1.60 -1.40 19.31
CA ASP A 180 1.70 0.05 19.20
C ASP A 180 0.74 0.64 18.15
N VAL A 181 0.15 -0.20 17.27
CA VAL A 181 -0.75 0.26 16.21
C VAL A 181 -1.96 1.02 16.74
N PRO A 182 -2.65 0.54 17.80
CA PRO A 182 -3.74 1.28 18.43
C PRO A 182 -3.32 2.68 18.89
N ASP A 183 -2.15 2.81 19.52
CA ASP A 183 -1.67 4.09 20.05
C ASP A 183 -1.37 5.09 18.94
N VAL A 184 -0.81 4.62 17.80
CA VAL A 184 -0.62 5.48 16.62
C VAL A 184 -1.97 5.97 16.08
N VAL A 185 -2.96 5.08 15.96
CA VAL A 185 -4.29 5.44 15.45
C VAL A 185 -4.98 6.42 16.40
N LEU A 186 -4.95 6.18 17.70
CA LEU A 186 -5.47 7.10 18.71
C LEU A 186 -4.80 8.48 18.62
N GLY A 187 -3.47 8.52 18.47
CA GLY A 187 -2.71 9.74 18.27
C GLY A 187 -3.18 10.53 17.05
N ILE A 188 -3.40 9.86 15.92
CA ILE A 188 -3.94 10.48 14.69
C ILE A 188 -5.34 11.07 14.95
N LEU A 189 -6.26 10.28 15.52
CA LEU A 189 -7.63 10.72 15.76
C LEU A 189 -7.69 11.92 16.72
N ARG A 190 -6.85 11.92 17.76
CA ARG A 190 -6.75 13.06 18.69
C ARG A 190 -6.16 14.30 18.01
N ALA A 191 -5.17 14.14 17.11
CA ALA A 191 -4.64 15.25 16.32
C ALA A 191 -5.68 15.86 15.38
N LEU A 192 -6.66 15.07 14.93
CA LEU A 192 -7.82 15.53 14.17
C LEU A 192 -8.89 16.22 15.03
N GLY A 193 -8.72 16.29 16.36
CA GLY A 193 -9.59 17.00 17.30
C GLY A 193 -10.59 16.15 18.07
N LEU A 194 -10.52 14.82 17.99
CA LEU A 194 -11.39 13.96 18.82
C LEU A 194 -10.95 13.98 20.28
N SER A 195 -11.90 13.87 21.19
CA SER A 195 -11.63 13.54 22.59
C SER A 195 -11.04 12.11 22.71
N ALA A 196 -10.47 11.78 23.87
CA ALA A 196 -9.95 10.45 24.13
C ALA A 196 -11.03 9.36 23.96
N GLU A 197 -12.20 9.59 24.56
CA GLU A 197 -13.34 8.66 24.51
C GLU A 197 -13.87 8.44 23.09
N GLU A 198 -13.99 9.51 22.30
CA GLU A 198 -14.43 9.42 20.89
C GLU A 198 -13.42 8.66 20.02
N ALA A 199 -12.12 8.88 20.24
CA ALA A 199 -11.06 8.19 19.53
C ALA A 199 -11.01 6.69 19.86
N GLU A 200 -11.12 6.33 21.14
CA GLU A 200 -11.22 4.94 21.62
C GLU A 200 -12.45 4.24 21.02
N GLY A 201 -13.63 4.85 21.10
CA GLY A 201 -14.84 4.32 20.49
C GLY A 201 -14.77 4.14 18.98
N ALA A 202 -14.08 5.03 18.25
CA ALA A 202 -13.86 4.87 16.82
C ALA A 202 -12.93 3.69 16.51
N LEU A 203 -11.88 3.51 17.29
CA LEU A 203 -10.94 2.40 17.16
C LEU A 203 -11.61 1.06 17.46
N GLU A 204 -12.44 0.97 18.49
CA GLU A 204 -13.22 -0.23 18.82
C GLU A 204 -14.16 -0.63 17.68
N ARG A 205 -14.89 0.33 17.10
CA ARG A 205 -15.76 0.08 15.94
C ARG A 205 -14.96 -0.44 14.74
N ALA A 206 -13.80 0.13 14.47
CA ALA A 206 -12.90 -0.33 13.41
C ALA A 206 -12.43 -1.78 13.66
N GLY A 207 -12.03 -2.12 14.89
CA GLY A 207 -11.56 -3.45 15.28
C GLY A 207 -12.65 -4.52 15.32
N ALA A 208 -13.89 -4.17 15.75
CA ALA A 208 -15.02 -5.08 15.74
C ALA A 208 -15.36 -5.56 14.31
N THR A 209 -15.27 -4.65 13.36
CA THR A 209 -15.59 -4.92 11.96
C THR A 209 -14.53 -5.78 11.27
N ALA A 210 -13.25 -5.59 11.60
CA ALA A 210 -12.17 -6.44 11.09
C ALA A 210 -12.31 -7.91 11.53
N ARG A 211 -12.75 -8.15 12.77
CA ARG A 211 -13.01 -9.50 13.29
C ARG A 211 -14.22 -10.17 12.62
N GLY A 212 -15.28 -9.41 12.35
CA GLY A 212 -16.48 -9.90 11.66
C GLY A 212 -16.23 -10.32 10.22
N ALA A 213 -15.35 -9.63 9.51
CA ALA A 213 -15.00 -9.95 8.12
C ALA A 213 -14.13 -11.23 7.98
N SER A 214 -13.30 -11.53 9.01
CA SER A 214 -12.46 -12.74 9.04
C SER A 214 -13.25 -14.03 9.39
N SER A 215 -14.48 -13.90 9.91
CA SER A 215 -15.33 -15.04 10.31
C SER A 215 -16.36 -15.43 9.26
N ALA A 216 -16.42 -14.80 8.10
CA ALA A 216 -17.31 -15.24 7.02
C ALA A 216 -16.80 -16.57 6.42
N PRO A 217 -17.60 -17.66 6.39
CA PRO A 217 -17.17 -18.91 5.82
C PRO A 217 -16.97 -18.73 4.32
N THR A 218 -15.81 -19.15 3.82
CA THR A 218 -15.55 -19.31 2.39
C THR A 218 -16.60 -20.29 1.86
N ALA A 219 -17.61 -19.80 1.17
CA ALA A 219 -18.56 -20.65 0.45
C ALA A 219 -17.79 -21.38 -0.66
N ILE A 220 -17.84 -22.70 -0.57
CA ILE A 220 -17.28 -23.69 -1.51
C ILE A 220 -17.99 -23.59 -2.86
#